data_82a054e8e8b15fc134c74df04bb9391a
#
_entry.id   82a054e8e8b15fc134c74df04bb9391a
#
_cell.length_a   1.000
_cell.length_b   1.000
_cell.length_c   1.000
_cell.angle_alpha   90.00
_cell.angle_beta   90.00
_cell.angle_gamma   90.00
#
_symmetry.space_group_name_H-M   'P 1'
#
loop_
_entity.id
_entity.type
_entity.pdbx_description
1 polymer ?
#
loop_
_entity_poly.entity_id
_entity_poly.type
_entity_poly.pdbx_seq_one_letter_code
_entity_poly.pdbx_strand_id
1 'polypeptide(L)'
;MISVVMSYYNRLKQLHYTLHTISNSQIKDVEIVIVDDFSDDGSKLDTLSKEFPHLAFNIIHMRDRQEKKTYCNPCVPYNIAFRASRGDKIIIQNPECCHMGDLLQYTQNNLTDSNYLSYHCYAATKSETDVLHTGQPMPMFTHKKSRWYNHVTDRPVAFHFACAISRKNLVELNGFDERYAIGHDYDDAELVVRIQNLGLAIEFVADPWVVHQYHRKTYDNPNNPPVAQNNRELYEYLQQNPQVRADNQESICGI
;
A
#
# COMPACT_ATOMS: atom_id res chain seq x y z
N MET A 1 -17.82 -3.61 4.34
CA MET A 1 -16.57 -3.52 5.15
C MET A 1 -15.41 -3.07 4.27
N ILE A 2 -14.48 -2.25 4.81
CA ILE A 2 -13.24 -1.85 4.14
C ILE A 2 -12.06 -2.59 4.78
N SER A 3 -11.14 -3.14 3.97
CA SER A 3 -9.85 -3.64 4.45
C SER A 3 -8.75 -2.67 4.02
N VAL A 4 -7.98 -2.16 4.98
CA VAL A 4 -6.75 -1.40 4.72
C VAL A 4 -5.58 -2.36 4.82
N VAL A 5 -4.85 -2.58 3.73
CA VAL A 5 -3.77 -3.56 3.64
C VAL A 5 -2.41 -2.87 3.52
N MET A 6 -1.44 -3.36 4.28
CA MET A 6 -0.11 -2.78 4.38
C MET A 6 0.97 -3.87 4.42
N SER A 7 2.03 -3.69 3.65
CA SER A 7 3.31 -4.38 3.86
C SER A 7 4.18 -3.53 4.79
N TYR A 8 4.62 -4.09 5.90
CA TYR A 8 5.31 -3.35 6.96
C TYR A 8 6.75 -3.83 7.16
N TYR A 9 7.69 -2.89 7.24
CA TYR A 9 9.06 -3.13 7.66
C TYR A 9 9.65 -1.95 8.43
N ASN A 10 9.97 -2.15 9.74
CA ASN A 10 10.72 -1.21 10.60
C ASN A 10 10.24 0.25 10.57
N ARG A 11 8.93 0.51 10.71
CA ARG A 11 8.33 1.87 10.62
C ARG A 11 7.25 2.14 11.66
N LEU A 12 7.43 1.64 12.89
CA LEU A 12 6.39 1.70 13.92
C LEU A 12 5.89 3.13 14.19
N LYS A 13 6.80 4.10 14.26
CA LYS A 13 6.43 5.50 14.50
C LYS A 13 5.53 6.07 13.40
N GLN A 14 5.87 5.83 12.14
CA GLN A 14 5.08 6.27 10.99
C GLN A 14 3.74 5.54 10.92
N LEU A 15 3.74 4.22 11.11
CA LEU A 15 2.53 3.42 11.15
C LEU A 15 1.59 3.89 12.25
N HIS A 16 2.11 4.15 13.46
CA HIS A 16 1.31 4.62 14.58
C HIS A 16 0.58 5.94 14.24
N TYR A 17 1.29 6.90 13.64
CA TYR A 17 0.67 8.15 13.20
C TYR A 17 -0.36 7.92 12.08
N THR A 18 -0.08 7.05 11.11
CA THR A 18 -1.02 6.65 10.06
C THR A 18 -2.30 6.05 10.65
N LEU A 19 -2.17 5.12 11.61
CA LEU A 19 -3.32 4.52 12.30
C LEU A 19 -4.13 5.56 13.07
N HIS A 20 -3.47 6.56 13.67
CA HIS A 20 -4.16 7.65 14.33
C HIS A 20 -5.02 8.45 13.34
N THR A 21 -4.53 8.74 12.13
CA THR A 21 -5.32 9.42 11.10
C THR A 21 -6.47 8.54 10.56
N ILE A 22 -6.26 7.24 10.40
CA ILE A 22 -7.32 6.28 10.04
C ILE A 22 -8.42 6.24 11.10
N SER A 23 -8.06 6.28 12.38
CA SER A 23 -8.99 6.27 13.52
C SER A 23 -9.98 7.43 13.52
N ASN A 24 -9.62 8.56 12.90
CA ASN A 24 -10.47 9.76 12.81
C ASN A 24 -11.60 9.61 11.79
N SER A 25 -11.61 8.54 10.97
CA SER A 25 -12.66 8.31 9.98
C SER A 25 -14.04 8.12 10.62
N GLN A 26 -15.08 8.53 9.89
CA GLN A 26 -16.47 8.26 10.23
C GLN A 26 -16.81 6.77 10.03
N ILE A 27 -16.11 6.06 9.14
CA ILE A 27 -16.28 4.63 8.89
C ILE A 27 -15.67 3.83 10.03
N LYS A 28 -16.49 2.98 10.66
CA LYS A 28 -16.07 2.10 11.76
C LYS A 28 -16.00 0.63 11.37
N ASP A 29 -16.66 0.23 10.27
CA ASP A 29 -16.57 -1.12 9.70
C ASP A 29 -15.31 -1.26 8.85
N VAL A 30 -14.16 -1.29 9.52
CA VAL A 30 -12.82 -1.33 8.93
C VAL A 30 -11.95 -2.37 9.62
N GLU A 31 -11.19 -3.13 8.83
CA GLU A 31 -10.09 -3.95 9.33
C GLU A 31 -8.74 -3.44 8.79
N ILE A 32 -7.71 -3.59 9.58
CA ILE A 32 -6.32 -3.26 9.24
C ILE A 32 -5.54 -4.57 9.12
N VAL A 33 -5.11 -4.90 7.91
CA VAL A 33 -4.31 -6.10 7.63
C VAL A 33 -2.87 -5.69 7.41
N ILE A 34 -1.99 -6.12 8.30
CA ILE A 34 -0.56 -5.79 8.25
C ILE A 34 0.24 -7.08 8.07
N VAL A 35 1.07 -7.13 7.04
CA VAL A 35 2.07 -8.18 6.90
C VAL A 35 3.43 -7.62 7.29
N ASP A 36 3.96 -8.11 8.40
CA ASP A 36 5.29 -7.78 8.90
C ASP A 36 6.36 -8.52 8.10
N ASP A 37 7.03 -7.77 7.24
CA ASP A 37 8.02 -8.26 6.29
C ASP A 37 9.42 -8.39 6.91
N PHE A 38 9.56 -9.28 7.91
CA PHE A 38 10.80 -9.55 8.61
C PHE A 38 11.40 -8.36 9.38
N SER A 39 10.56 -7.55 10.04
CA SER A 39 11.06 -6.46 10.89
C SER A 39 11.98 -6.93 12.00
N ASP A 40 13.01 -6.13 12.29
CA ASP A 40 14.01 -6.37 13.32
C ASP A 40 14.22 -5.18 14.27
N ASP A 41 13.41 -4.13 14.13
CA ASP A 41 13.44 -2.91 14.95
C ASP A 41 12.78 -3.08 16.33
N GLY A 42 12.43 -4.31 16.71
CA GLY A 42 11.69 -4.61 17.95
C GLY A 42 10.25 -4.12 17.93
N SER A 43 9.66 -3.89 16.73
CA SER A 43 8.29 -3.43 16.55
C SER A 43 7.31 -4.32 17.32
N LYS A 44 6.47 -3.67 18.13
CA LYS A 44 5.44 -4.34 18.93
C LYS A 44 4.08 -4.22 18.25
N LEU A 45 3.97 -4.71 17.02
CA LEU A 45 2.73 -4.62 16.24
C LEU A 45 1.54 -5.23 16.99
N ASP A 46 1.75 -6.31 17.74
CA ASP A 46 0.69 -6.97 18.53
C ASP A 46 0.09 -6.07 19.62
N THR A 47 0.75 -4.98 20.00
CA THR A 47 0.21 -4.03 20.97
C THR A 47 -0.77 -3.04 20.36
N LEU A 48 -0.81 -2.90 19.04
CA LEU A 48 -1.65 -1.92 18.33
C LEU A 48 -3.14 -2.09 18.62
N SER A 49 -3.62 -3.33 18.80
CA SER A 49 -5.01 -3.59 19.16
C SER A 49 -5.41 -3.02 20.53
N LYS A 50 -4.44 -2.84 21.44
CA LYS A 50 -4.67 -2.21 22.76
C LYS A 50 -4.65 -0.67 22.65
N GLU A 51 -3.83 -0.14 21.74
CA GLU A 51 -3.68 1.29 21.53
C GLU A 51 -4.82 1.87 20.66
N PHE A 52 -5.34 1.06 19.74
CA PHE A 52 -6.44 1.40 18.84
C PHE A 52 -7.60 0.38 18.97
N PRO A 53 -8.28 0.32 20.12
CA PRO A 53 -9.25 -0.76 20.42
C PRO A 53 -10.51 -0.74 19.53
N HIS A 54 -10.73 0.31 18.77
CA HIS A 54 -11.83 0.47 17.81
C HIS A 54 -11.46 0.04 16.38
N LEU A 55 -10.19 -0.32 16.12
CA LEU A 55 -9.74 -0.89 14.86
C LEU A 55 -9.57 -2.40 14.99
N ALA A 56 -10.09 -3.14 14.01
CA ALA A 56 -9.88 -4.58 13.95
C ALA A 56 -8.56 -4.88 13.23
N PHE A 57 -7.61 -5.51 13.92
CA PHE A 57 -6.30 -5.85 13.37
C PHE A 57 -6.23 -7.31 12.97
N ASN A 58 -5.59 -7.56 11.83
CA ASN A 58 -5.08 -8.86 11.41
C ASN A 58 -3.59 -8.69 11.09
N ILE A 59 -2.72 -9.14 11.99
CA ILE A 59 -1.27 -8.99 11.87
C ILE A 59 -0.67 -10.34 11.54
N ILE A 60 0.14 -10.39 10.48
CA ILE A 60 0.79 -11.61 9.98
C ILE A 60 2.29 -11.38 9.99
N HIS A 61 3.02 -12.13 10.82
CA HIS A 61 4.46 -12.07 10.85
C HIS A 61 5.07 -13.08 9.89
N MET A 62 5.85 -12.60 8.92
CA MET A 62 6.50 -13.48 7.94
C MET A 62 7.50 -14.42 8.56
N ARG A 63 8.13 -14.04 9.69
CA ARG A 63 9.04 -14.93 10.45
C ARG A 63 8.37 -16.20 10.99
N ASP A 64 7.05 -16.14 11.22
CA ASP A 64 6.28 -17.31 11.68
C ASP A 64 5.92 -18.26 10.52
N ARG A 65 6.04 -17.79 9.27
CA ARG A 65 5.67 -18.52 8.06
C ARG A 65 6.86 -19.13 7.35
N GLN A 66 8.02 -18.52 7.45
CA GLN A 66 9.25 -18.98 6.80
C GLN A 66 10.50 -18.52 7.56
N GLU A 67 11.51 -19.37 7.59
CA GLU A 67 12.75 -19.11 8.30
C GLU A 67 13.58 -17.97 7.70
N LYS A 68 13.55 -17.86 6.37
CA LYS A 68 14.33 -16.87 5.61
C LYS A 68 13.45 -16.16 4.58
N LYS A 69 13.73 -14.89 4.38
CA LYS A 69 13.13 -14.11 3.30
C LYS A 69 13.69 -14.57 1.95
N THR A 70 12.80 -14.89 1.01
CA THR A 70 13.14 -15.41 -0.33
C THR A 70 12.86 -14.41 -1.46
N TYR A 71 12.39 -13.22 -1.12
CA TYR A 71 12.01 -12.14 -2.05
C TYR A 71 12.54 -10.81 -1.55
N CYS A 72 12.65 -9.82 -2.43
CA CYS A 72 13.05 -8.45 -2.09
C CYS A 72 11.97 -7.40 -2.41
N ASN A 73 10.97 -7.76 -3.21
CA ASN A 73 9.88 -6.87 -3.59
C ASN A 73 8.65 -7.06 -2.69
N PRO A 74 7.91 -6.00 -2.31
CA PRO A 74 6.74 -6.09 -1.43
C PRO A 74 5.50 -6.75 -2.05
N CYS A 75 5.52 -7.15 -3.33
CA CYS A 75 4.40 -7.84 -3.98
C CYS A 75 3.94 -9.10 -3.22
N VAL A 76 4.88 -9.87 -2.65
CA VAL A 76 4.57 -11.09 -1.86
C VAL A 76 3.80 -10.76 -0.57
N PRO A 77 4.29 -9.88 0.33
CA PRO A 77 3.54 -9.53 1.53
C PRO A 77 2.20 -8.85 1.22
N TYR A 78 2.07 -8.06 0.15
CA TYR A 78 0.77 -7.54 -0.26
C TYR A 78 -0.20 -8.64 -0.68
N ASN A 79 0.23 -9.62 -1.46
CA ASN A 79 -0.63 -10.74 -1.85
C ASN A 79 -1.08 -11.57 -0.65
N ILE A 80 -0.22 -11.76 0.35
CA ILE A 80 -0.58 -12.39 1.62
C ILE A 80 -1.63 -11.56 2.35
N ALA A 81 -1.48 -10.23 2.40
CA ALA A 81 -2.46 -9.34 3.00
C ALA A 81 -3.81 -9.38 2.26
N PHE A 82 -3.82 -9.46 0.93
CA PHE A 82 -5.04 -9.58 0.14
C PHE A 82 -5.80 -10.87 0.44
N ARG A 83 -5.09 -12.00 0.52
CA ARG A 83 -5.70 -13.29 0.91
C ARG A 83 -6.30 -13.27 2.31
N ALA A 84 -5.65 -12.57 3.24
CA ALA A 84 -6.08 -12.47 4.63
C ALA A 84 -7.18 -11.43 4.87
N SER A 85 -7.41 -10.52 3.93
CA SER A 85 -8.40 -9.46 4.06
C SER A 85 -9.82 -9.97 3.76
N ARG A 86 -10.85 -9.34 4.35
CA ARG A 86 -12.26 -9.78 4.27
C ARG A 86 -13.19 -8.72 3.69
N GLY A 87 -12.75 -7.46 3.59
CA GLY A 87 -13.56 -6.35 3.11
C GLY A 87 -13.87 -6.45 1.60
N ASP A 88 -15.01 -5.93 1.17
CA ASP A 88 -15.40 -5.84 -0.23
C ASP A 88 -14.66 -4.73 -0.97
N LYS A 89 -14.17 -3.76 -0.22
CA LYS A 89 -13.37 -2.63 -0.69
C LYS A 89 -11.99 -2.73 -0.03
N ILE A 90 -10.96 -2.71 -0.86
CA ILE A 90 -9.58 -2.86 -0.43
C ILE A 90 -8.85 -1.52 -0.65
N ILE A 91 -8.30 -0.96 0.43
CA ILE A 91 -7.34 0.14 0.36
C ILE A 91 -5.95 -0.46 0.47
N ILE A 92 -5.15 -0.26 -0.56
CA ILE A 92 -3.74 -0.66 -0.60
C ILE A 92 -2.93 0.58 -0.27
N GLN A 93 -2.12 0.55 0.78
CA GLN A 93 -1.29 1.71 1.13
C GLN A 93 0.00 1.33 1.84
N ASN A 94 0.95 2.25 1.81
CA ASN A 94 2.16 2.13 2.59
C ASN A 94 1.91 2.50 4.07
N PRO A 95 2.57 1.84 5.04
CA PRO A 95 2.36 2.11 6.47
C PRO A 95 2.71 3.54 6.88
N GLU A 96 3.52 4.24 6.11
CA GLU A 96 3.89 5.65 6.31
C GLU A 96 2.98 6.66 5.62
N CYS A 97 1.93 6.23 4.92
CA CYS A 97 1.00 7.14 4.23
C CYS A 97 -0.14 7.55 5.17
N CYS A 98 0.01 8.67 5.88
CA CYS A 98 -1.05 9.17 6.75
C CYS A 98 -2.11 9.95 5.97
N HIS A 99 -3.37 9.84 6.41
CA HIS A 99 -4.53 10.41 5.74
C HIS A 99 -4.70 11.91 6.04
N MET A 100 -5.01 12.65 5.00
CA MET A 100 -5.41 14.04 5.03
C MET A 100 -6.87 14.13 4.58
N GLY A 101 -7.78 14.20 5.54
CA GLY A 101 -9.20 14.03 5.33
C GLY A 101 -9.67 12.58 5.50
N ASP A 102 -10.96 12.34 5.28
CA ASP A 102 -11.58 11.02 5.50
C ASP A 102 -11.55 10.14 4.24
N LEU A 103 -10.41 9.49 4.04
CA LEU A 103 -10.15 8.62 2.88
C LEU A 103 -11.04 7.37 2.88
N LEU A 104 -11.38 6.83 4.07
CA LEU A 104 -12.26 5.67 4.17
C LEU A 104 -13.69 6.04 3.77
N GLN A 105 -14.19 7.19 4.24
CA GLN A 105 -15.53 7.67 3.87
C GLN A 105 -15.62 7.94 2.36
N TYR A 106 -14.57 8.54 1.77
CA TYR A 106 -14.52 8.76 0.33
C TYR A 106 -14.54 7.43 -0.43
N THR A 107 -13.69 6.47 -0.01
CA THR A 107 -13.67 5.11 -0.59
C THR A 107 -15.04 4.46 -0.48
N GLN A 108 -15.69 4.54 0.68
CA GLN A 108 -17.00 3.93 0.90
C GLN A 108 -18.04 4.46 -0.09
N ASN A 109 -18.02 5.74 -0.38
CA ASN A 109 -19.02 6.41 -1.21
C ASN A 109 -18.75 6.31 -2.72
N ASN A 110 -17.48 6.24 -3.14
CA ASN A 110 -17.10 6.45 -4.54
C ASN A 110 -16.47 5.22 -5.21
N LEU A 111 -15.96 4.24 -4.44
CA LEU A 111 -15.40 3.04 -5.04
C LEU A 111 -16.50 2.10 -5.53
N THR A 112 -16.40 1.71 -6.80
CA THR A 112 -17.28 0.78 -7.50
C THR A 112 -16.48 -0.34 -8.19
N ASP A 113 -17.17 -1.25 -8.87
CA ASP A 113 -16.50 -2.27 -9.71
C ASP A 113 -16.01 -1.71 -11.07
N SER A 114 -16.27 -0.45 -11.38
CA SER A 114 -15.87 0.17 -12.65
C SER A 114 -14.66 1.12 -12.54
N ASN A 115 -14.18 1.37 -11.31
CA ASN A 115 -13.09 2.31 -11.09
C ASN A 115 -12.00 1.78 -10.16
N TYR A 116 -10.85 2.45 -10.21
CA TYR A 116 -9.72 2.36 -9.30
C TYR A 116 -9.43 3.77 -8.79
N LEU A 117 -9.50 3.97 -7.47
CA LEU A 117 -9.22 5.28 -6.86
C LEU A 117 -7.73 5.38 -6.52
N SER A 118 -7.08 6.41 -7.02
CA SER A 118 -5.68 6.70 -6.77
C SER A 118 -5.55 8.04 -6.06
N TYR A 119 -5.24 8.01 -4.76
CA TYR A 119 -5.16 9.22 -3.94
C TYR A 119 -3.88 9.99 -4.21
N HIS A 120 -3.96 11.32 -4.24
CA HIS A 120 -2.78 12.15 -4.28
C HIS A 120 -1.87 11.83 -3.10
N CYS A 121 -0.57 11.74 -3.34
CA CYS A 121 0.42 11.39 -2.33
C CYS A 121 1.58 12.39 -2.36
N TYR A 122 1.74 13.16 -1.29
CA TYR A 122 2.82 14.13 -1.13
C TYR A 122 3.92 13.59 -0.23
N ALA A 123 5.17 13.65 -0.66
CA ALA A 123 6.33 13.20 0.11
C ALA A 123 6.81 14.29 1.07
N ALA A 124 6.55 14.13 2.36
CA ALA A 124 7.02 15.05 3.39
C ALA A 124 8.53 15.00 3.59
N THR A 125 9.14 16.14 3.89
CA THR A 125 10.50 16.22 4.41
C THR A 125 10.57 15.68 5.84
N LYS A 126 11.79 15.49 6.36
CA LYS A 126 11.97 15.13 7.77
C LYS A 126 11.34 16.17 8.71
N SER A 127 11.58 17.46 8.48
CA SER A 127 11.03 18.52 9.31
C SER A 127 9.50 18.61 9.24
N GLU A 128 8.89 18.42 8.06
CA GLU A 128 7.44 18.35 7.91
C GLU A 128 6.86 17.16 8.66
N THR A 129 7.51 16.00 8.58
CA THR A 129 7.10 14.80 9.32
C THR A 129 7.22 14.98 10.83
N ASP A 130 8.31 15.64 11.31
CA ASP A 130 8.47 15.92 12.72
C ASP A 130 7.36 16.85 13.24
N VAL A 131 6.93 17.84 12.45
CA VAL A 131 5.78 18.70 12.78
C VAL A 131 4.46 17.91 12.81
N LEU A 132 4.21 17.06 11.81
CA LEU A 132 3.02 16.18 11.80
C LEU A 132 2.90 15.39 13.11
N HIS A 133 4.00 14.84 13.60
CA HIS A 133 4.00 14.01 14.82
C HIS A 133 3.82 14.82 16.12
N THR A 134 3.86 16.14 16.08
CA THR A 134 3.58 16.98 17.26
C THR A 134 2.08 17.27 17.46
N GLY A 135 1.25 16.90 16.49
CA GLY A 135 -0.18 17.27 16.48
C GLY A 135 -0.43 18.76 16.21
N GLN A 136 0.61 19.51 15.87
CA GLN A 136 0.48 20.92 15.45
C GLN A 136 -0.28 20.98 14.11
N PRO A 137 -0.99 22.09 13.82
CA PRO A 137 -1.55 22.31 12.50
C PRO A 137 -0.48 22.08 11.43
N MET A 138 -0.86 21.33 10.40
CA MET A 138 0.07 21.02 9.30
C MET A 138 0.74 22.28 8.79
N PRO A 139 2.07 22.29 8.63
CA PRO A 139 2.71 23.35 7.88
C PRO A 139 2.07 23.37 6.49
N MET A 140 1.82 24.57 5.97
CA MET A 140 1.44 24.69 4.56
C MET A 140 2.56 24.04 3.74
N PHE A 141 2.27 22.85 3.22
CA PHE A 141 3.20 22.20 2.31
C PHE A 141 3.44 23.15 1.16
N THR A 142 4.67 23.60 0.99
CA THR A 142 5.03 24.31 -0.23
C THR A 142 4.88 23.29 -1.35
N HIS A 143 3.78 23.35 -2.11
CA HIS A 143 3.43 22.43 -3.19
C HIS A 143 4.50 22.44 -4.30
N LYS A 144 5.68 21.91 -3.98
CA LYS A 144 6.72 21.69 -4.99
C LYS A 144 6.34 20.48 -5.81
N LYS A 145 6.17 20.66 -7.11
CA LYS A 145 5.84 19.59 -8.07
C LYS A 145 6.71 18.34 -7.90
N SER A 146 8.00 18.53 -7.63
CA SER A 146 8.96 17.43 -7.41
C SER A 146 8.74 16.60 -6.13
N ARG A 147 7.78 17.01 -5.28
CA ARG A 147 7.46 16.31 -4.03
C ARG A 147 6.24 15.39 -4.14
N TRP A 148 5.52 15.44 -5.25
CA TRP A 148 4.41 14.53 -5.48
C TRP A 148 4.92 13.14 -5.85
N TYR A 149 4.51 12.14 -5.08
CA TYR A 149 4.70 10.73 -5.41
C TYR A 149 3.57 10.22 -6.30
N ASN A 150 2.36 10.80 -6.16
CA ASN A 150 1.23 10.58 -7.04
C ASN A 150 0.39 11.86 -7.13
N HIS A 151 0.13 12.36 -8.34
CA HIS A 151 -0.66 13.58 -8.56
C HIS A 151 -1.13 13.64 -10.01
N VAL A 152 -2.40 14.01 -10.23
CA VAL A 152 -3.05 13.96 -11.55
C VAL A 152 -2.29 14.70 -12.66
N THR A 153 -1.63 15.82 -12.36
CA THR A 153 -0.90 16.62 -13.36
C THR A 153 0.61 16.52 -13.24
N ASP A 154 1.15 16.44 -12.02
CA ASP A 154 2.59 16.51 -11.80
C ASP A 154 3.28 15.15 -11.85
N ARG A 155 2.57 14.08 -11.48
CA ARG A 155 3.07 12.69 -11.54
C ARG A 155 1.90 11.69 -11.54
N PRO A 156 1.23 11.47 -12.68
CA PRO A 156 0.04 10.63 -12.77
C PRO A 156 0.40 9.13 -12.92
N VAL A 157 1.03 8.57 -11.89
CA VAL A 157 1.51 7.17 -11.93
C VAL A 157 0.50 6.17 -11.38
N ALA A 158 -0.45 6.60 -10.54
CA ALA A 158 -1.48 5.77 -9.91
C ALA A 158 -0.95 4.60 -9.06
N PHE A 159 0.26 4.69 -8.52
CA PHE A 159 0.90 3.65 -7.73
C PHE A 159 0.26 3.49 -6.35
N HIS A 160 0.52 2.36 -5.70
CA HIS A 160 -0.13 1.95 -4.46
C HIS A 160 0.36 2.67 -3.17
N PHE A 161 0.83 3.92 -3.28
CA PHE A 161 1.11 4.73 -2.07
C PHE A 161 -0.13 4.86 -1.17
N ALA A 162 -1.29 5.12 -1.78
CA ALA A 162 -2.64 4.92 -1.26
C ALA A 162 -3.60 4.85 -2.45
N CYS A 163 -4.29 3.75 -2.58
CA CYS A 163 -5.27 3.52 -3.64
C CYS A 163 -6.38 2.60 -3.15
N ALA A 164 -7.49 2.55 -3.87
CA ALA A 164 -8.58 1.65 -3.54
C ALA A 164 -9.10 0.91 -4.76
N ILE A 165 -9.44 -0.36 -4.57
CA ILE A 165 -9.98 -1.27 -5.57
C ILE A 165 -11.04 -2.17 -4.95
N SER A 166 -12.05 -2.59 -5.72
CA SER A 166 -12.99 -3.59 -5.22
C SER A 166 -12.31 -4.96 -5.10
N ARG A 167 -12.74 -5.76 -4.12
CA ARG A 167 -12.27 -7.14 -3.95
C ARG A 167 -12.45 -7.94 -5.23
N LYS A 168 -13.58 -7.79 -5.89
CA LYS A 168 -13.90 -8.47 -7.14
C LYS A 168 -12.81 -8.23 -8.19
N ASN A 169 -12.46 -6.97 -8.44
CA ASN A 169 -11.44 -6.60 -9.42
C ASN A 169 -10.03 -7.05 -8.98
N LEU A 170 -9.72 -6.94 -7.68
CA LEU A 170 -8.43 -7.40 -7.15
C LEU A 170 -8.25 -8.91 -7.31
N VAL A 171 -9.33 -9.68 -7.14
CA VAL A 171 -9.36 -11.12 -7.38
C VAL A 171 -9.20 -11.44 -8.86
N GLU A 172 -9.83 -10.69 -9.73
CA GLU A 172 -9.70 -10.86 -11.19
C GLU A 172 -8.28 -10.57 -11.67
N LEU A 173 -7.66 -9.52 -11.14
CA LEU A 173 -6.24 -9.19 -11.38
C LEU A 173 -5.29 -10.24 -10.77
N ASN A 174 -5.73 -11.01 -9.78
CA ASN A 174 -4.91 -11.93 -8.97
C ASN A 174 -3.79 -11.23 -8.18
N GLY A 175 -4.04 -10.01 -7.68
CA GLY A 175 -3.11 -9.22 -6.90
C GLY A 175 -1.91 -8.70 -7.67
N PHE A 176 -0.79 -8.53 -6.98
CA PHE A 176 0.51 -8.23 -7.62
C PHE A 176 1.07 -9.46 -8.30
N ASP A 177 1.85 -9.25 -9.34
CA ASP A 177 2.54 -10.34 -10.05
C ASP A 177 3.81 -10.75 -9.28
N GLU A 178 3.82 -11.94 -8.71
CA GLU A 178 4.94 -12.44 -7.90
C GLU A 178 6.19 -12.78 -8.73
N ARG A 179 6.12 -12.73 -10.05
CA ARG A 179 7.33 -12.79 -10.90
C ARG A 179 8.27 -11.62 -10.65
N TYR A 180 7.76 -10.49 -10.09
CA TYR A 180 8.59 -9.34 -9.66
C TYR A 180 9.28 -9.55 -8.31
N ALA A 181 8.98 -10.62 -7.59
CA ALA A 181 9.39 -10.83 -6.19
C ALA A 181 10.90 -10.79 -5.96
N ILE A 182 11.72 -11.24 -6.91
CA ILE A 182 13.18 -11.36 -6.81
C ILE A 182 13.95 -10.20 -7.45
N GLY A 183 13.27 -9.14 -7.84
CA GLY A 183 13.83 -7.90 -8.38
C GLY A 183 13.30 -6.67 -7.64
N HIS A 184 13.76 -5.48 -7.99
CA HIS A 184 13.27 -4.21 -7.45
C HIS A 184 12.42 -3.46 -8.45
N ASP A 185 11.47 -2.67 -7.94
CA ASP A 185 10.58 -1.77 -8.71
C ASP A 185 9.71 -2.48 -9.78
N TYR A 186 8.94 -1.73 -10.53
CA TYR A 186 8.06 -2.10 -11.64
C TYR A 186 6.81 -2.90 -11.31
N ASP A 187 6.66 -3.47 -10.12
CA ASP A 187 5.46 -4.15 -9.66
C ASP A 187 4.23 -3.23 -9.64
N ASP A 188 4.41 -1.97 -9.21
CA ASP A 188 3.36 -0.95 -9.21
C ASP A 188 2.93 -0.59 -10.64
N ALA A 189 3.90 -0.33 -11.50
CA ALA A 189 3.64 0.07 -12.88
C ALA A 189 2.93 -1.04 -13.65
N GLU A 190 3.32 -2.28 -13.40
CA GLU A 190 2.71 -3.46 -14.00
C GLU A 190 1.26 -3.65 -13.52
N LEU A 191 1.00 -3.51 -12.22
CA LEU A 191 -0.36 -3.57 -11.68
C LEU A 191 -1.26 -2.51 -12.33
N VAL A 192 -0.78 -1.28 -12.50
CA VAL A 192 -1.54 -0.19 -13.16
C VAL A 192 -1.85 -0.55 -14.61
N VAL A 193 -0.93 -1.16 -15.36
CA VAL A 193 -1.19 -1.63 -16.72
C VAL A 193 -2.30 -2.68 -16.72
N ARG A 194 -2.28 -3.65 -15.79
CA ARG A 194 -3.35 -4.66 -15.71
C ARG A 194 -4.70 -4.06 -15.30
N ILE A 195 -4.72 -3.05 -14.44
CA ILE A 195 -5.94 -2.29 -14.09
C ILE A 195 -6.53 -1.65 -15.35
N GLN A 196 -5.70 -1.04 -16.20
CA GLN A 196 -6.12 -0.45 -17.47
C GLN A 196 -6.61 -1.52 -18.45
N ASN A 197 -5.92 -2.67 -18.55
CA ASN A 197 -6.31 -3.79 -19.42
C ASN A 197 -7.64 -4.43 -18.96
N LEU A 198 -7.94 -4.40 -17.66
CA LEU A 198 -9.24 -4.82 -17.13
C LEU A 198 -10.36 -3.82 -17.46
N GLY A 199 -10.03 -2.64 -17.97
CA GLY A 199 -10.99 -1.61 -18.36
C GLY A 199 -11.49 -0.73 -17.22
N LEU A 200 -10.79 -0.70 -16.07
CA LEU A 200 -11.16 0.16 -14.96
C LEU A 200 -10.79 1.62 -15.23
N ALA A 201 -11.69 2.54 -14.89
CA ALA A 201 -11.38 3.96 -14.89
C ALA A 201 -10.43 4.29 -13.73
N ILE A 202 -9.25 4.84 -14.01
CA ILE A 202 -8.34 5.35 -12.98
C ILE A 202 -8.76 6.77 -12.61
N GLU A 203 -9.23 6.94 -11.37
CA GLU A 203 -9.66 8.21 -10.83
C GLU A 203 -8.63 8.75 -9.84
N PHE A 204 -8.01 9.89 -10.17
CA PHE A 204 -7.12 10.59 -9.27
C PHE A 204 -7.91 11.43 -8.28
N VAL A 205 -7.77 11.15 -6.99
CA VAL A 205 -8.50 11.81 -5.91
C VAL A 205 -7.60 12.86 -5.27
N ALA A 206 -7.98 14.14 -5.40
CA ALA A 206 -7.22 15.27 -4.88
C ALA A 206 -7.58 15.61 -3.42
N ASP A 207 -8.81 15.30 -2.99
CA ASP A 207 -9.30 15.47 -1.63
C ASP A 207 -10.34 14.38 -1.33
N PRO A 208 -10.12 13.55 -0.31
CA PRO A 208 -8.94 13.46 0.58
C PRO A 208 -7.68 12.97 -0.15
N TRP A 209 -6.52 13.15 0.49
CA TRP A 209 -5.21 12.76 -0.03
C TRP A 209 -4.33 12.17 1.07
N VAL A 210 -3.08 11.81 0.77
CA VAL A 210 -2.16 11.25 1.77
C VAL A 210 -0.82 11.95 1.79
N VAL A 211 -0.18 11.96 2.96
CA VAL A 211 1.21 12.37 3.13
C VAL A 211 2.07 11.15 3.40
N HIS A 212 3.03 10.92 2.53
CA HIS A 212 4.08 9.94 2.74
C HIS A 212 5.11 10.57 3.70
N GLN A 213 5.10 10.09 4.94
CA GLN A 213 5.99 10.54 6.01
C GLN A 213 7.44 10.21 5.68
N TYR A 214 8.36 11.08 6.08
CA TYR A 214 9.79 10.85 5.88
C TYR A 214 10.26 9.61 6.65
N HIS A 215 11.01 8.78 5.99
CA HIS A 215 11.83 7.72 6.57
C HIS A 215 13.15 7.58 5.80
N ARG A 216 14.15 6.96 6.40
CA ARG A 216 15.34 6.55 5.65
C ARG A 216 14.93 5.52 4.59
N LYS A 217 15.40 5.69 3.37
CA LYS A 217 15.20 4.67 2.33
C LYS A 217 15.93 3.41 2.75
N THR A 218 15.19 2.33 2.89
CA THR A 218 15.72 1.01 3.25
C THR A 218 15.75 0.12 2.02
N TYR A 219 16.53 0.51 1.00
CA TYR A 219 16.88 -0.43 -0.06
C TYR A 219 17.75 -1.59 0.47
N ASP A 220 18.37 -1.37 1.64
CA ASP A 220 19.30 -2.30 2.28
C ASP A 220 18.64 -3.00 3.47
N ASN A 221 17.49 -3.67 3.24
CA ASN A 221 17.02 -4.64 4.24
C ASN A 221 18.00 -5.80 4.28
N PRO A 222 18.75 -6.01 5.39
CA PRO A 222 19.76 -7.09 5.48
C PRO A 222 19.13 -8.49 5.37
N ASN A 223 17.81 -8.58 5.53
CA ASN A 223 17.09 -9.83 5.36
C ASN A 223 16.71 -10.11 3.90
N ASN A 224 16.86 -9.12 2.99
CA ASN A 224 16.60 -9.35 1.58
C ASN A 224 17.64 -10.29 0.97
N PRO A 225 17.22 -11.25 0.16
CA PRO A 225 18.15 -11.99 -0.69
C PRO A 225 18.79 -11.04 -1.72
N PRO A 226 19.93 -11.43 -2.32
CA PRO A 226 20.48 -10.71 -3.45
C PRO A 226 19.44 -10.57 -4.58
N VAL A 227 19.43 -9.41 -5.23
CA VAL A 227 18.57 -9.20 -6.41
C VAL A 227 18.98 -10.15 -7.53
N ALA A 228 18.04 -11.00 -7.94
CA ALA A 228 18.29 -12.06 -8.91
C ALA A 228 17.67 -11.76 -10.30
N GLN A 229 16.93 -10.66 -10.44
CA GLN A 229 16.20 -10.34 -11.66
C GLN A 229 16.20 -8.84 -11.93
N ASN A 230 16.25 -8.49 -13.21
CA ASN A 230 15.98 -7.14 -13.71
C ASN A 230 14.47 -7.01 -14.01
N ASN A 231 13.72 -6.42 -13.09
CA ASN A 231 12.27 -6.26 -13.22
C ASN A 231 11.87 -5.38 -14.42
N ARG A 232 12.75 -4.52 -14.89
CA ARG A 232 12.51 -3.70 -16.09
C ARG A 232 12.35 -4.58 -17.34
N GLU A 233 13.19 -5.59 -17.51
CA GLU A 233 13.11 -6.49 -18.65
C GLU A 233 11.81 -7.29 -18.65
N LEU A 234 11.38 -7.76 -17.48
CA LEU A 234 10.07 -8.42 -17.32
C LEU A 234 8.92 -7.46 -17.66
N TYR A 235 8.99 -6.22 -17.18
CA TYR A 235 7.97 -5.20 -17.47
C TYR A 235 7.87 -4.90 -18.98
N GLU A 236 8.99 -4.68 -19.65
CA GLU A 236 9.05 -4.43 -21.09
C GLU A 236 8.50 -5.63 -21.89
N TYR A 237 8.78 -6.85 -21.45
CA TYR A 237 8.21 -8.07 -22.04
C TYR A 237 6.69 -8.12 -21.88
N LEU A 238 6.17 -7.83 -20.68
CA LEU A 238 4.73 -7.87 -20.40
C LEU A 238 3.96 -6.74 -21.09
N GLN A 239 4.59 -5.61 -21.38
CA GLN A 239 3.96 -4.58 -22.21
C GLN A 239 3.73 -5.06 -23.66
N GLN A 240 4.60 -5.91 -24.18
CA GLN A 240 4.45 -6.52 -25.51
C GLN A 240 3.51 -7.74 -25.50
N ASN A 241 3.29 -8.33 -24.33
CA ASN A 241 2.43 -9.49 -24.09
C ASN A 241 1.39 -9.16 -23.01
N PRO A 242 0.41 -8.28 -23.31
CA PRO A 242 -0.50 -7.75 -22.31
C PRO A 242 -1.36 -8.86 -21.67
N GLN A 243 -1.48 -8.78 -20.37
CA GLN A 243 -2.32 -9.66 -19.56
C GLN A 243 -3.22 -8.83 -18.64
N VAL A 244 -4.29 -9.42 -18.14
CA VAL A 244 -5.15 -8.86 -17.11
C VAL A 244 -4.82 -9.48 -15.76
N ARG A 245 -4.64 -10.81 -15.75
CA ARG A 245 -4.45 -11.59 -14.53
C ARG A 245 -2.98 -11.96 -14.34
N ALA A 246 -2.47 -11.74 -13.11
CA ALA A 246 -1.13 -12.20 -12.74
C ALA A 246 -1.06 -13.74 -12.69
N ASP A 247 0.04 -14.29 -13.15
CA ASP A 247 0.34 -15.71 -13.14
C ASP A 247 1.02 -16.11 -11.83
N ASN A 248 0.27 -16.01 -10.72
CA ASN A 248 0.75 -16.38 -9.38
C ASN A 248 0.45 -17.87 -9.12
N GLN A 249 1.36 -18.55 -8.43
CA GLN A 249 1.17 -19.96 -8.04
C GLN A 249 -0.02 -20.12 -7.09
N GLU A 250 -0.20 -19.16 -6.15
CA GLU A 250 -1.35 -19.12 -5.27
C GLU A 250 -2.31 -18.02 -5.72
N SER A 251 -3.56 -18.37 -5.96
CA SER A 251 -4.59 -17.37 -6.24
C SER A 251 -4.91 -16.55 -4.99
N ILE A 252 -5.20 -15.25 -5.17
CA ILE A 252 -5.74 -14.42 -4.08
C ILE A 252 -7.23 -14.71 -3.81
N CYS A 253 -7.88 -15.56 -4.61
CA CYS A 253 -9.17 -16.19 -4.31
C CYS A 253 -9.01 -17.25 -3.21
N GLY A 254 -8.24 -17.03 -2.22
CA GLY A 254 -8.03 -18.01 -1.18
C GLY A 254 -9.19 -18.07 -0.19
N ILE A 255 -9.84 -19.21 -0.16
CA ILE A 255 -10.63 -19.91 0.87
C ILE A 255 -12.06 -19.47 0.96
#